data_1c9c2a4002afea6238a662e4196547dc
#
_entry.id   1c9c2a4002afea6238a662e4196547dc
#
_cell.length_a   1.000
_cell.length_b   1.000
_cell.length_c   1.000
_cell.angle_alpha   90.00
_cell.angle_beta   90.00
_cell.angle_gamma   90.00
#
_symmetry.space_group_name_H-M   'P 1'
#
loop_
_entity.id
_entity.type
_entity.pdbx_description
1 polymer ?
#
loop_
_entity_poly.entity_id
_entity_poly.type
_entity_poly.pdbx_seq_one_letter_code
_entity_poly.pdbx_strand_id
1 'polypeptide(L)'
;SLETLLGGLDSGRALAFASGMAAAAVVFQRLPVGSQLAIPTDPYHGVAGIVAEGERQGRWSVRRLDQADTASWVAAVAECDLVWLESPENPLITVADLPTICGVPRADATIVAVDSTFATPLNQQPLALGADVVMHSATKFIGGHSDLLAGVLTVSRDDLHDEFHERRLLHGASIGAMEAFLTIRGARTLGLRLERAQANAMELATRLEGHREVSRVRYPGLASHPTHEVAARFMSGFGAMLSFETTGPGERATEVCERTELINHATSLGGVESTMERRATIPGQERIPPTLIRFSVGCEDVEDLWADLDQALDATSARRRGAG
;
A
#
# COMPACT_ATOMS: atom_id res chain seq x y z
N SER A 1 -11.17 16.56 16.28
CA SER A 1 -10.05 15.69 16.70
C SER A 1 -9.41 15.01 15.48
N LEU A 2 -8.28 14.31 15.67
CA LEU A 2 -7.65 13.51 14.61
C LEU A 2 -8.63 12.47 14.06
N GLU A 3 -9.27 11.68 14.91
CA GLU A 3 -10.20 10.63 14.53
C GLU A 3 -11.43 11.17 13.78
N THR A 4 -11.95 12.35 14.17
CA THR A 4 -13.02 13.01 13.42
C THR A 4 -12.60 13.39 12.02
N LEU A 5 -11.36 13.91 11.87
CA LEU A 5 -10.81 14.29 10.56
C LEU A 5 -10.66 13.06 9.66
N LEU A 6 -10.01 12.03 10.17
CA LEU A 6 -9.72 10.81 9.39
C LEU A 6 -10.98 10.01 9.07
N GLY A 7 -11.91 9.91 10.05
CA GLY A 7 -13.22 9.28 9.81
C GLY A 7 -14.04 10.00 8.75
N GLY A 8 -13.95 11.34 8.70
CA GLY A 8 -14.60 12.14 7.65
C GLY A 8 -14.01 11.89 6.26
N LEU A 9 -12.70 11.57 6.16
CA LEU A 9 -12.06 11.26 4.89
C LEU A 9 -12.51 9.88 4.33
N ASP A 10 -12.71 8.88 5.18
CA ASP A 10 -13.15 7.53 4.80
C ASP A 10 -14.67 7.34 4.92
N SER A 11 -15.43 8.36 5.32
CA SER A 11 -16.88 8.29 5.53
C SER A 11 -17.33 7.26 6.58
N GLY A 12 -16.55 7.15 7.69
CA GLY A 12 -16.80 6.23 8.78
C GLY A 12 -16.36 6.75 10.15
N ARG A 13 -16.28 5.85 11.14
CA ARG A 13 -15.75 6.13 12.48
C ARG A 13 -14.30 5.67 12.57
N ALA A 14 -13.38 6.60 12.79
CA ALA A 14 -11.96 6.29 12.84
C ALA A 14 -11.42 6.12 14.27
N LEU A 15 -10.43 5.25 14.39
CA LEU A 15 -9.57 5.07 15.56
C LEU A 15 -8.11 5.25 15.15
N ALA A 16 -7.38 6.07 15.90
CA ALA A 16 -5.95 6.30 15.67
C ALA A 16 -5.08 5.43 16.58
N PHE A 17 -4.01 4.89 16.02
CA PHE A 17 -3.09 3.95 16.67
C PHE A 17 -1.64 4.46 16.58
N ALA A 18 -0.78 3.96 17.46
CA ALA A 18 0.65 4.30 17.49
C ALA A 18 1.42 3.92 16.21
N SER A 19 0.90 3.00 15.41
CA SER A 19 1.49 2.61 14.13
C SER A 19 0.45 1.90 13.23
N GLY A 20 0.74 1.80 11.92
CA GLY A 20 -0.05 0.98 11.01
C GLY A 20 -0.11 -0.48 11.45
N MET A 21 1.00 -1.04 11.94
CA MET A 21 1.02 -2.41 12.47
C MET A 21 0.15 -2.59 13.71
N ALA A 22 0.08 -1.60 14.60
CA ALA A 22 -0.81 -1.64 15.75
C ALA A 22 -2.29 -1.62 15.31
N ALA A 23 -2.61 -0.84 14.28
CA ALA A 23 -3.93 -0.83 13.67
C ALA A 23 -4.28 -2.19 13.03
N ALA A 24 -3.40 -2.74 12.20
CA ALA A 24 -3.60 -4.07 11.60
C ALA A 24 -3.77 -5.17 12.67
N ALA A 25 -2.89 -5.18 13.69
CA ALA A 25 -2.88 -6.23 14.71
C ALA A 25 -4.23 -6.40 15.43
N VAL A 26 -4.95 -5.32 15.75
CA VAL A 26 -6.24 -5.43 16.44
C VAL A 26 -7.32 -6.08 15.59
N VAL A 27 -7.23 -5.96 14.24
CA VAL A 27 -8.15 -6.64 13.33
C VAL A 27 -7.93 -8.15 13.37
N PHE A 28 -6.69 -8.62 13.35
CA PHE A 28 -6.37 -10.06 13.44
C PHE A 28 -6.63 -10.62 14.85
N GLN A 29 -6.34 -9.84 15.89
CA GLN A 29 -6.48 -10.29 17.28
C GLN A 29 -7.93 -10.50 17.72
N ARG A 30 -8.92 -9.91 17.02
CA ARG A 30 -10.34 -10.17 17.31
C ARG A 30 -10.78 -11.59 16.96
N LEU A 31 -10.05 -12.26 16.07
CA LEU A 31 -10.46 -13.55 15.55
C LEU A 31 -10.39 -14.66 16.58
N PRO A 32 -11.46 -15.47 16.72
CA PRO A 32 -11.44 -16.67 17.54
C PRO A 32 -10.39 -17.68 17.05
N VAL A 33 -10.03 -18.61 17.94
CA VAL A 33 -9.22 -19.78 17.56
C VAL A 33 -10.02 -20.65 16.60
N GLY A 34 -9.38 -21.09 15.51
CA GLY A 34 -10.01 -21.90 14.47
C GLY A 34 -10.55 -21.08 13.28
N SER A 35 -10.44 -19.74 13.32
CA SER A 35 -10.89 -18.87 12.22
C SER A 35 -10.18 -19.17 10.89
N GLN A 36 -10.89 -18.88 9.80
CA GLN A 36 -10.36 -18.95 8.44
C GLN A 36 -10.11 -17.53 7.89
N LEU A 37 -8.91 -17.32 7.36
CA LEU A 37 -8.48 -16.04 6.79
C LEU A 37 -8.22 -16.17 5.29
N ALA A 38 -8.53 -15.10 4.55
CA ALA A 38 -8.01 -14.89 3.20
C ALA A 38 -7.15 -13.63 3.19
N ILE A 39 -5.94 -13.74 2.63
CA ILE A 39 -4.97 -12.64 2.52
C ILE A 39 -4.31 -12.68 1.13
N PRO A 40 -3.65 -11.59 0.66
CA PRO A 40 -2.83 -11.65 -0.54
C PRO A 40 -1.72 -12.70 -0.44
N THR A 41 -1.27 -13.21 -1.58
CA THR A 41 -0.13 -14.15 -1.64
C THR A 41 1.14 -13.54 -1.05
N ASP A 42 1.38 -12.27 -1.34
CA ASP A 42 2.54 -11.51 -0.86
C ASP A 42 2.07 -10.23 -0.13
N PRO A 43 1.47 -10.34 1.08
CA PRO A 43 1.00 -9.18 1.83
C PRO A 43 2.18 -8.39 2.38
N TYR A 44 1.92 -7.16 2.85
CA TYR A 44 2.93 -6.41 3.59
C TYR A 44 3.61 -7.28 4.65
N HIS A 45 4.95 -7.27 4.70
CA HIS A 45 5.74 -8.21 5.52
C HIS A 45 5.34 -8.24 7.00
N GLY A 46 4.90 -7.11 7.56
CA GLY A 46 4.41 -7.06 8.94
C GLY A 46 3.10 -7.85 9.11
N VAL A 47 2.17 -7.74 8.17
CA VAL A 47 0.92 -8.54 8.15
C VAL A 47 1.25 -10.01 7.94
N ALA A 48 2.17 -10.34 7.00
CA ALA A 48 2.65 -11.71 6.83
C ALA A 48 3.20 -12.31 8.14
N GLY A 49 3.94 -11.50 8.93
CA GLY A 49 4.46 -11.90 10.23
C GLY A 49 3.37 -12.23 11.25
N ILE A 50 2.35 -11.36 11.39
CA ILE A 50 1.19 -11.60 12.27
C ILE A 50 0.48 -12.91 11.87
N VAL A 51 0.23 -13.06 10.58
CA VAL A 51 -0.50 -14.22 10.04
C VAL A 51 0.29 -15.51 10.27
N ALA A 52 1.58 -15.54 9.94
CA ALA A 52 2.44 -16.71 10.14
C ALA A 52 2.57 -17.11 11.62
N GLU A 53 2.61 -16.12 12.53
CA GLU A 53 2.62 -16.38 13.96
C GLU A 53 1.34 -17.08 14.41
N GLY A 54 0.18 -16.60 13.98
CA GLY A 54 -1.10 -17.21 14.33
C GLY A 54 -1.28 -18.61 13.72
N GLU A 55 -0.79 -18.86 12.50
CA GLU A 55 -0.77 -20.20 11.90
C GLU A 55 0.08 -21.18 12.73
N ARG A 56 1.30 -20.76 13.13
CA ARG A 56 2.17 -21.59 13.99
C ARG A 56 1.56 -21.91 15.34
N GLN A 57 0.77 -20.98 15.88
CA GLN A 57 0.06 -21.17 17.16
C GLN A 57 -1.26 -21.93 17.01
N GLY A 58 -1.66 -22.32 15.80
CA GLY A 58 -2.93 -23.00 15.52
C GLY A 58 -4.15 -22.12 15.76
N ARG A 59 -4.00 -20.78 15.71
CA ARG A 59 -5.10 -19.84 15.92
C ARG A 59 -6.04 -19.79 14.73
N TRP A 60 -5.52 -19.91 13.51
CA TRP A 60 -6.28 -19.83 12.25
C TRP A 60 -5.65 -20.62 11.11
N SER A 61 -6.44 -20.86 10.08
CA SER A 61 -6.01 -21.34 8.76
C SER A 61 -6.07 -20.20 7.75
N VAL A 62 -5.16 -20.23 6.74
CA VAL A 62 -4.97 -19.09 5.84
C VAL A 62 -5.01 -19.53 4.39
N ARG A 63 -5.85 -18.84 3.60
CA ARG A 63 -5.84 -18.88 2.13
C ARG A 63 -5.03 -17.70 1.63
N ARG A 64 -4.03 -17.97 0.79
CA ARG A 64 -3.25 -16.95 0.11
C ARG A 64 -3.72 -16.86 -1.34
N LEU A 65 -4.21 -15.68 -1.71
CA LEU A 65 -4.89 -15.45 -2.99
C LEU A 65 -4.13 -14.43 -3.84
N ASP A 66 -4.12 -14.64 -5.16
CA ASP A 66 -3.65 -13.62 -6.09
C ASP A 66 -4.57 -12.40 -6.04
N GLN A 67 -3.98 -11.22 -5.92
CA GLN A 67 -4.74 -9.97 -5.78
C GLN A 67 -5.65 -9.70 -6.99
N ALA A 68 -5.28 -10.16 -8.18
CA ALA A 68 -6.06 -9.99 -9.40
C ALA A 68 -7.16 -11.08 -9.60
N ASP A 69 -7.15 -12.15 -8.81
CA ASP A 69 -8.14 -13.24 -8.93
C ASP A 69 -9.44 -12.91 -8.17
N THR A 70 -10.24 -12.02 -8.74
CA THR A 70 -11.52 -11.59 -8.16
C THR A 70 -12.44 -12.76 -7.79
N ALA A 71 -12.46 -13.85 -8.59
CA ALA A 71 -13.35 -14.98 -8.33
C ALA A 71 -12.99 -15.71 -7.04
N SER A 72 -11.69 -15.94 -6.79
CA SER A 72 -11.21 -16.53 -5.54
C SER A 72 -11.49 -15.65 -4.33
N TRP A 73 -11.36 -14.33 -4.45
CA TRP A 73 -11.73 -13.39 -3.38
C TRP A 73 -13.22 -13.40 -3.07
N VAL A 74 -14.08 -13.41 -4.10
CA VAL A 74 -15.54 -13.52 -3.93
C VAL A 74 -15.91 -14.81 -3.18
N ALA A 75 -15.30 -15.94 -3.54
CA ALA A 75 -15.50 -17.20 -2.81
C ALA A 75 -15.01 -17.12 -1.36
N ALA A 76 -13.88 -16.46 -1.13
CA ALA A 76 -13.33 -16.29 0.23
C ALA A 76 -14.25 -15.46 1.13
N VAL A 77 -14.95 -14.44 0.62
CA VAL A 77 -15.92 -13.63 1.40
C VAL A 77 -17.07 -14.50 1.95
N ALA A 78 -17.48 -15.53 1.21
CA ALA A 78 -18.53 -16.45 1.66
C ALA A 78 -18.05 -17.51 2.67
N GLU A 79 -16.74 -17.78 2.75
CA GLU A 79 -16.20 -18.93 3.45
C GLU A 79 -15.25 -18.57 4.60
N CYS A 80 -14.69 -17.36 4.64
CA CYS A 80 -13.71 -16.94 5.62
C CYS A 80 -14.31 -16.01 6.68
N ASP A 81 -13.71 -16.00 7.88
CA ASP A 81 -14.06 -15.07 8.96
C ASP A 81 -13.45 -13.68 8.75
N LEU A 82 -12.27 -13.63 8.11
CA LEU A 82 -11.60 -12.39 7.72
C LEU A 82 -11.08 -12.48 6.29
N VAL A 83 -11.44 -11.50 5.49
CA VAL A 83 -10.83 -11.22 4.20
C VAL A 83 -10.03 -9.93 4.33
N TRP A 84 -8.71 -10.05 4.25
CA TRP A 84 -7.77 -8.91 4.31
C TRP A 84 -7.22 -8.63 2.91
N LEU A 85 -7.53 -7.46 2.39
CA LEU A 85 -7.08 -6.99 1.08
C LEU A 85 -6.04 -5.88 1.24
N GLU A 86 -5.07 -5.79 0.34
CA GLU A 86 -4.16 -4.65 0.18
C GLU A 86 -4.36 -4.07 -1.23
N SER A 87 -4.98 -2.91 -1.35
CA SER A 87 -5.27 -2.35 -2.67
C SER A 87 -4.97 -0.85 -2.73
N PRO A 88 -4.01 -0.45 -3.62
CA PRO A 88 -3.08 -1.25 -4.42
C PRO A 88 -2.07 -2.06 -3.58
N GLU A 89 -1.68 -3.24 -4.09
CA GLU A 89 -0.75 -4.17 -3.44
C GLU A 89 0.71 -3.67 -3.45
N ASN A 90 1.45 -3.94 -2.41
CA ASN A 90 2.88 -3.60 -2.31
C ASN A 90 3.76 -4.86 -2.52
N PRO A 91 4.70 -4.91 -3.48
CA PRO A 91 5.13 -3.82 -4.37
C PRO A 91 4.63 -3.92 -5.81
N LEU A 92 3.76 -4.88 -6.12
CA LEU A 92 3.35 -5.16 -7.50
C LEU A 92 2.32 -4.16 -8.05
N ILE A 93 1.76 -3.32 -7.18
CA ILE A 93 0.78 -2.25 -7.48
C ILE A 93 -0.52 -2.80 -8.12
N THR A 94 -0.82 -4.07 -7.90
CA THR A 94 -2.06 -4.70 -8.36
C THR A 94 -3.26 -4.13 -7.62
N VAL A 95 -4.31 -3.76 -8.33
CA VAL A 95 -5.57 -3.24 -7.75
C VAL A 95 -6.61 -4.35 -7.72
N ALA A 96 -7.17 -4.62 -6.54
CA ALA A 96 -8.27 -5.56 -6.36
C ALA A 96 -9.58 -4.98 -6.87
N ASP A 97 -10.48 -5.82 -7.37
CA ASP A 97 -11.84 -5.41 -7.76
C ASP A 97 -12.72 -5.22 -6.51
N LEU A 98 -12.43 -4.16 -5.75
CA LEU A 98 -13.12 -3.89 -4.48
C LEU A 98 -14.65 -3.77 -4.64
N PRO A 99 -15.21 -3.11 -5.68
CA PRO A 99 -16.67 -3.07 -5.85
C PRO A 99 -17.30 -4.46 -5.92
N THR A 100 -16.66 -5.39 -6.64
CA THR A 100 -17.15 -6.77 -6.76
C THR A 100 -16.96 -7.55 -5.47
N ILE A 101 -15.79 -7.47 -4.85
CA ILE A 101 -15.43 -8.26 -3.65
C ILE A 101 -16.20 -7.77 -2.42
N CYS A 102 -16.16 -6.46 -2.14
CA CYS A 102 -16.82 -5.89 -0.96
C CYS A 102 -18.35 -5.94 -1.04
N GLY A 103 -18.92 -5.94 -2.26
CA GLY A 103 -20.34 -6.01 -2.50
C GLY A 103 -20.96 -7.40 -2.31
N VAL A 104 -20.16 -8.45 -2.04
CA VAL A 104 -20.68 -9.82 -1.82
C VAL A 104 -21.47 -9.87 -0.51
N PRO A 105 -22.73 -10.37 -0.53
CA PRO A 105 -23.49 -10.65 0.69
C PRO A 105 -22.74 -11.65 1.58
N ARG A 106 -22.65 -11.36 2.87
CA ARG A 106 -21.91 -12.17 3.84
C ARG A 106 -22.58 -12.19 5.21
N ALA A 107 -22.17 -13.11 6.07
CA ALA A 107 -22.59 -13.14 7.44
C ALA A 107 -22.03 -11.93 8.23
N ASP A 108 -22.77 -11.44 9.24
CA ASP A 108 -22.33 -10.31 10.06
C ASP A 108 -20.98 -10.55 10.79
N ALA A 109 -20.64 -11.80 11.03
CA ALA A 109 -19.38 -12.18 11.67
C ALA A 109 -18.17 -12.09 10.71
N THR A 110 -18.39 -12.21 9.40
CA THR A 110 -17.35 -12.09 8.38
C THR A 110 -16.94 -10.62 8.22
N ILE A 111 -15.65 -10.37 8.26
CA ILE A 111 -15.07 -9.02 8.09
C ILE A 111 -14.31 -8.94 6.79
N VAL A 112 -14.63 -7.93 5.99
CA VAL A 112 -13.82 -7.50 4.85
C VAL A 112 -13.06 -6.25 5.24
N ALA A 113 -11.73 -6.38 5.36
CA ALA A 113 -10.81 -5.31 5.70
C ALA A 113 -9.91 -4.98 4.51
N VAL A 114 -9.72 -3.69 4.26
CA VAL A 114 -8.89 -3.20 3.15
C VAL A 114 -7.78 -2.30 3.70
N ASP A 115 -6.52 -2.69 3.51
CA ASP A 115 -5.40 -1.77 3.63
C ASP A 115 -5.36 -0.88 2.38
N SER A 116 -5.74 0.38 2.54
CA SER A 116 -5.84 1.39 1.48
C SER A 116 -4.70 2.42 1.57
N THR A 117 -3.57 2.04 2.19
CA THR A 117 -2.44 2.94 2.44
C THR A 117 -1.92 3.59 1.17
N PHE A 118 -1.77 2.84 0.06
CA PHE A 118 -1.23 3.36 -1.20
C PHE A 118 -2.23 4.24 -1.96
N ALA A 119 -3.52 3.90 -1.92
CA ALA A 119 -4.55 4.69 -2.56
C ALA A 119 -4.83 5.99 -1.82
N THR A 120 -4.75 6.00 -0.51
CA THR A 120 -5.23 7.05 0.39
C THR A 120 -6.77 7.20 0.38
N PRO A 121 -7.37 7.85 1.37
CA PRO A 121 -8.82 8.05 1.36
C PRO A 121 -9.32 8.99 0.23
N LEU A 122 -8.44 9.67 -0.48
CA LEU A 122 -8.82 10.56 -1.57
C LEU A 122 -9.03 9.83 -2.89
N ASN A 123 -8.33 8.71 -3.10
CA ASN A 123 -8.44 7.94 -4.36
C ASN A 123 -9.34 6.72 -4.26
N GLN A 124 -9.55 6.20 -3.05
CA GLN A 124 -10.30 4.96 -2.86
C GLN A 124 -11.13 5.03 -1.58
N GLN A 125 -12.39 4.59 -1.65
CA GLN A 125 -13.37 4.67 -0.57
C GLN A 125 -13.93 3.28 -0.26
N PRO A 126 -13.17 2.36 0.36
CA PRO A 126 -13.59 0.96 0.52
C PRO A 126 -14.87 0.79 1.34
N LEU A 127 -15.12 1.64 2.36
CA LEU A 127 -16.39 1.57 3.14
C LEU A 127 -17.61 1.83 2.25
N ALA A 128 -17.52 2.80 1.34
CA ALA A 128 -18.59 3.09 0.39
C ALA A 128 -18.83 1.94 -0.61
N LEU A 129 -17.81 1.10 -0.82
CA LEU A 129 -17.89 -0.10 -1.67
C LEU A 129 -18.36 -1.34 -0.91
N GLY A 130 -18.59 -1.23 0.41
CA GLY A 130 -19.12 -2.31 1.23
C GLY A 130 -18.09 -3.03 2.13
N ALA A 131 -16.85 -2.54 2.23
CA ALA A 131 -15.91 -3.03 3.24
C ALA A 131 -16.39 -2.69 4.66
N ASP A 132 -16.00 -3.50 5.65
CA ASP A 132 -16.30 -3.26 7.06
C ASP A 132 -15.24 -2.39 7.72
N VAL A 133 -13.98 -2.54 7.28
CA VAL A 133 -12.80 -1.91 7.87
C VAL A 133 -11.89 -1.37 6.76
N VAL A 134 -11.47 -0.13 6.90
CA VAL A 134 -10.36 0.45 6.12
C VAL A 134 -9.20 0.72 7.05
N MET A 135 -8.03 0.29 6.64
CA MET A 135 -6.77 0.54 7.35
C MET A 135 -5.89 1.48 6.53
N HIS A 136 -5.27 2.43 7.21
CA HIS A 136 -4.18 3.22 6.65
C HIS A 136 -2.98 3.23 7.59
N SER A 137 -1.79 2.99 7.05
CA SER A 137 -0.57 3.45 7.70
C SER A 137 -0.47 4.97 7.48
N ALA A 138 -0.96 5.75 8.45
CA ALA A 138 -0.90 7.21 8.37
C ALA A 138 0.53 7.76 8.39
N THR A 139 1.52 6.95 8.77
CA THR A 139 2.96 7.15 8.60
C THR A 139 3.33 7.55 7.18
N LYS A 140 2.56 7.08 6.18
CA LYS A 140 2.84 7.21 4.76
C LYS A 140 2.23 8.53 4.22
N PHE A 141 1.43 8.47 3.17
CA PHE A 141 0.87 9.64 2.50
C PHE A 141 0.08 10.60 3.39
N ILE A 142 -0.65 10.10 4.41
CA ILE A 142 -1.45 10.96 5.29
C ILE A 142 -0.52 11.90 6.10
N GLY A 143 0.50 11.37 6.76
CA GLY A 143 1.56 12.17 7.41
C GLY A 143 2.40 12.91 6.38
N GLY A 144 2.98 12.17 5.45
CA GLY A 144 3.60 12.66 4.22
C GLY A 144 4.92 13.42 4.36
N HIS A 145 5.57 13.38 5.53
CA HIS A 145 6.79 14.13 5.80
C HIS A 145 7.89 13.29 6.47
N SER A 146 7.75 11.96 6.48
CA SER A 146 8.74 11.01 7.01
C SER A 146 9.12 11.25 8.49
N ASP A 147 8.25 11.91 9.27
CA ASP A 147 8.52 12.45 10.62
C ASP A 147 7.63 11.85 11.72
N LEU A 148 6.77 10.87 11.41
CA LEU A 148 5.85 10.26 12.37
C LEU A 148 5.60 8.78 12.11
N LEU A 149 5.12 8.09 13.14
CA LEU A 149 4.48 6.77 13.04
C LEU A 149 3.03 6.89 13.51
N ALA A 150 2.10 6.45 12.67
CA ALA A 150 0.68 6.39 13.04
C ALA A 150 -0.05 5.35 12.19
N GLY A 151 -1.12 4.79 12.76
CA GLY A 151 -2.07 3.93 12.05
C GLY A 151 -3.50 4.43 12.25
N VAL A 152 -4.38 4.07 11.33
CA VAL A 152 -5.80 4.39 11.38
C VAL A 152 -6.59 3.17 10.99
N LEU A 153 -7.65 2.89 11.75
CA LEU A 153 -8.77 2.05 11.30
C LEU A 153 -9.99 2.93 11.20
N THR A 154 -10.67 2.87 10.07
CA THR A 154 -12.00 3.47 9.89
C THR A 154 -12.99 2.35 9.66
N VAL A 155 -14.11 2.37 10.35
CA VAL A 155 -15.13 1.32 10.30
C VAL A 155 -16.51 1.90 9.99
N SER A 156 -17.36 1.08 9.36
CA SER A 156 -18.74 1.44 9.05
C SER A 156 -19.72 1.11 10.18
N ARG A 157 -19.33 0.24 11.13
CA ARG A 157 -20.19 -0.33 12.17
C ARG A 157 -19.75 0.12 13.57
N ASP A 158 -20.70 0.48 14.41
CA ASP A 158 -20.44 0.93 15.79
C ASP A 158 -19.88 -0.19 16.67
N ASP A 159 -20.36 -1.43 16.52
CA ASP A 159 -19.86 -2.58 17.28
C ASP A 159 -18.37 -2.85 17.01
N LEU A 160 -17.92 -2.73 15.75
CA LEU A 160 -16.51 -2.86 15.40
C LEU A 160 -15.66 -1.70 15.95
N HIS A 161 -16.20 -0.48 15.92
CA HIS A 161 -15.52 0.67 16.52
C HIS A 161 -15.27 0.45 18.00
N ASP A 162 -16.29 0.03 18.75
CA ASP A 162 -16.20 -0.14 20.20
C ASP A 162 -15.27 -1.32 20.56
N GLU A 163 -15.34 -2.44 19.82
CA GLU A 163 -14.43 -3.57 19.97
C GLU A 163 -12.97 -3.15 19.72
N PHE A 164 -12.68 -2.46 18.62
CA PHE A 164 -11.31 -2.05 18.31
C PHE A 164 -10.80 -0.96 19.25
N HIS A 165 -11.69 -0.10 19.77
CA HIS A 165 -11.35 0.87 20.81
C HIS A 165 -10.92 0.17 22.09
N GLU A 166 -11.67 -0.82 22.56
CA GLU A 166 -11.30 -1.61 23.74
C GLU A 166 -9.95 -2.31 23.56
N ARG A 167 -9.76 -2.99 22.42
CA ARG A 167 -8.49 -3.66 22.11
C ARG A 167 -7.31 -2.69 22.06
N ARG A 168 -7.49 -1.51 21.49
CA ARG A 168 -6.46 -0.46 21.51
C ARG A 168 -6.02 -0.11 22.93
N LEU A 169 -6.97 0.02 23.86
CA LEU A 169 -6.69 0.32 25.27
C LEU A 169 -5.96 -0.84 25.93
N LEU A 170 -6.43 -2.08 25.76
CA LEU A 170 -5.85 -3.28 26.36
C LEU A 170 -4.41 -3.52 25.89
N HIS A 171 -4.12 -3.24 24.62
CA HIS A 171 -2.78 -3.43 24.04
C HIS A 171 -1.88 -2.21 24.19
N GLY A 172 -2.37 -1.10 24.72
CA GLY A 172 -1.60 0.14 24.87
C GLY A 172 -1.20 0.78 23.55
N ALA A 173 -1.94 0.48 22.46
CA ALA A 173 -1.60 0.91 21.09
C ALA A 173 -2.06 2.35 20.77
N SER A 174 -2.20 3.20 21.79
CA SER A 174 -2.66 4.59 21.65
C SER A 174 -1.59 5.46 21.01
N ILE A 175 -2.01 6.34 20.09
CA ILE A 175 -1.14 7.33 19.44
C ILE A 175 -0.65 8.38 20.44
N GLY A 176 0.59 8.85 20.28
CA GLY A 176 1.13 9.96 21.06
C GLY A 176 0.57 11.32 20.61
N ALA A 177 0.64 12.31 21.50
CA ALA A 177 0.10 13.64 21.23
C ALA A 177 0.84 14.36 20.08
N MET A 178 2.15 14.18 19.97
CA MET A 178 2.98 14.78 18.90
C MET A 178 2.63 14.13 17.55
N GLU A 179 2.57 12.80 17.48
CA GLU A 179 2.22 12.05 16.28
C GLU A 179 0.80 12.40 15.82
N ALA A 180 -0.15 12.56 16.75
CA ALA A 180 -1.51 13.01 16.44
C ALA A 180 -1.53 14.42 15.86
N PHE A 181 -0.73 15.34 16.42
CA PHE A 181 -0.59 16.71 15.91
C PHE A 181 0.02 16.73 14.50
N LEU A 182 1.13 16.00 14.29
CA LEU A 182 1.80 15.91 12.99
C LEU A 182 0.90 15.24 11.95
N THR A 183 0.16 14.20 12.32
CA THR A 183 -0.82 13.55 11.42
C THR A 183 -1.92 14.51 10.97
N ILE A 184 -2.48 15.32 11.88
CA ILE A 184 -3.46 16.37 11.53
C ILE A 184 -2.82 17.39 10.57
N ARG A 185 -1.60 17.81 10.86
CA ARG A 185 -0.86 18.77 10.03
C ARG A 185 -0.62 18.23 8.63
N GLY A 186 -0.16 16.96 8.50
CA GLY A 186 0.04 16.28 7.23
C GLY A 186 -1.27 16.09 6.44
N ALA A 187 -2.33 15.65 7.10
CA ALA A 187 -3.64 15.43 6.46
C ALA A 187 -4.21 16.70 5.81
N ARG A 188 -3.92 17.88 6.36
CA ARG A 188 -4.37 19.19 5.81
C ARG A 188 -3.78 19.53 4.45
N THR A 189 -2.66 18.93 4.08
CA THR A 189 -1.99 19.14 2.79
C THR A 189 -2.04 17.89 1.90
N LEU A 190 -2.72 16.84 2.35
CA LEU A 190 -2.76 15.55 1.62
C LEU A 190 -3.22 15.75 0.17
N GLY A 191 -4.30 16.50 -0.07
CA GLY A 191 -4.83 16.73 -1.42
C GLY A 191 -3.80 17.37 -2.35
N LEU A 192 -3.15 18.45 -1.91
CA LEU A 192 -2.13 19.17 -2.70
C LEU A 192 -0.92 18.28 -3.01
N ARG A 193 -0.43 17.55 -2.01
CA ARG A 193 0.72 16.66 -2.16
C ARG A 193 0.40 15.49 -3.08
N LEU A 194 -0.76 14.87 -2.88
CA LEU A 194 -1.18 13.71 -3.65
C LEU A 194 -1.42 14.09 -5.12
N GLU A 195 -2.07 15.22 -5.40
CA GLU A 195 -2.29 15.72 -6.76
C GLU A 195 -0.95 15.90 -7.51
N ARG A 196 0.02 16.57 -6.87
CA ARG A 196 1.35 16.77 -7.45
C ARG A 196 2.08 15.45 -7.66
N ALA A 197 2.15 14.62 -6.63
CA ALA A 197 2.86 13.34 -6.69
C ALA A 197 2.24 12.35 -7.71
N GLN A 198 0.91 12.34 -7.86
CA GLN A 198 0.24 11.52 -8.87
C GLN A 198 0.51 12.00 -10.30
N ALA A 199 0.50 13.33 -10.51
CA ALA A 199 0.84 13.88 -11.81
C ALA A 199 2.28 13.50 -12.20
N ASN A 200 3.23 13.62 -11.27
CA ASN A 200 4.60 13.19 -11.46
C ASN A 200 4.68 11.68 -11.74
N ALA A 201 3.95 10.85 -10.97
CA ALA A 201 3.96 9.39 -11.13
C ALA A 201 3.44 8.95 -12.50
N MET A 202 2.38 9.58 -13.00
CA MET A 202 1.85 9.31 -14.35
C MET A 202 2.87 9.65 -15.43
N GLU A 203 3.47 10.83 -15.35
CA GLU A 203 4.48 11.27 -16.32
C GLU A 203 5.71 10.35 -16.31
N LEU A 204 6.25 10.06 -15.13
CA LEU A 204 7.40 9.16 -14.99
C LEU A 204 7.09 7.73 -15.46
N ALA A 205 5.90 7.20 -15.13
CA ALA A 205 5.46 5.88 -15.59
C ALA A 205 5.38 5.81 -17.11
N THR A 206 4.86 6.87 -17.76
CA THR A 206 4.76 6.95 -19.21
C THR A 206 6.14 6.99 -19.87
N ARG A 207 7.07 7.78 -19.34
CA ARG A 207 8.45 7.84 -19.84
C ARG A 207 9.20 6.53 -19.65
N LEU A 208 9.05 5.90 -18.48
CA LEU A 208 9.66 4.61 -18.17
C LEU A 208 9.14 3.48 -19.08
N GLU A 209 7.85 3.50 -19.47
CA GLU A 209 7.28 2.49 -20.36
C GLU A 209 7.95 2.51 -21.75
N GLY A 210 8.36 3.67 -22.21
CA GLY A 210 9.12 3.83 -23.46
C GLY A 210 10.65 3.69 -23.32
N HIS A 211 11.16 3.51 -22.09
CA HIS A 211 12.60 3.56 -21.87
C HIS A 211 13.28 2.21 -22.17
N ARG A 212 14.32 2.22 -23.00
CA ARG A 212 15.05 1.02 -23.49
C ARG A 212 15.65 0.13 -22.38
N GLU A 213 15.95 0.71 -21.22
CA GLU A 213 16.57 0.03 -20.08
C GLU A 213 15.54 -0.48 -19.06
N VAL A 214 14.25 -0.33 -19.36
CA VAL A 214 13.11 -0.80 -18.58
C VAL A 214 12.37 -1.88 -19.33
N SER A 215 12.13 -3.01 -18.70
CA SER A 215 11.44 -4.14 -19.31
C SER A 215 9.94 -4.16 -19.01
N ARG A 216 9.52 -3.55 -17.91
CA ARG A 216 8.12 -3.49 -17.50
C ARG A 216 7.88 -2.33 -16.52
N VAL A 217 6.73 -1.67 -16.64
CA VAL A 217 6.24 -0.68 -15.68
C VAL A 217 4.93 -1.19 -15.06
N ARG A 218 4.77 -0.95 -13.77
CA ARG A 218 3.57 -1.27 -13.00
C ARG A 218 3.02 0.01 -12.39
N TYR A 219 2.03 0.57 -13.03
CA TYR A 219 1.30 1.75 -12.55
C TYR A 219 -0.15 1.68 -13.04
N PRO A 220 -1.15 1.67 -12.15
CA PRO A 220 -2.55 1.45 -12.55
C PRO A 220 -3.12 2.52 -13.48
N GLY A 221 -2.46 3.68 -13.59
CA GLY A 221 -2.80 4.73 -14.54
C GLY A 221 -2.46 4.41 -16.00
N LEU A 222 -1.55 3.49 -16.26
CA LEU A 222 -1.19 3.07 -17.62
C LEU A 222 -2.19 2.04 -18.16
N ALA A 223 -2.62 2.21 -19.40
CA ALA A 223 -3.53 1.26 -20.07
C ALA A 223 -2.93 -0.16 -20.22
N SER A 224 -1.60 -0.27 -20.21
CA SER A 224 -0.85 -1.54 -20.23
C SER A 224 -0.88 -2.28 -18.90
N HIS A 225 -1.28 -1.62 -17.80
CA HIS A 225 -1.32 -2.26 -16.49
C HIS A 225 -2.46 -3.30 -16.41
N PRO A 226 -2.20 -4.53 -15.91
CA PRO A 226 -3.18 -5.63 -15.93
C PRO A 226 -4.52 -5.30 -15.24
N THR A 227 -4.51 -4.45 -14.21
CA THR A 227 -5.71 -4.05 -13.46
C THR A 227 -6.14 -2.61 -13.72
N HIS A 228 -5.69 -1.99 -14.84
CA HIS A 228 -6.08 -0.62 -15.20
C HIS A 228 -7.59 -0.46 -15.30
N GLU A 229 -8.25 -1.33 -16.07
CA GLU A 229 -9.71 -1.29 -16.26
C GLU A 229 -10.48 -1.45 -14.94
N VAL A 230 -9.95 -2.26 -14.02
CA VAL A 230 -10.53 -2.42 -12.68
C VAL A 230 -10.38 -1.11 -11.89
N ALA A 231 -9.17 -0.57 -11.82
CA ALA A 231 -8.87 0.66 -11.09
C ALA A 231 -9.68 1.85 -11.61
N ALA A 232 -9.76 2.01 -12.93
CA ALA A 232 -10.46 3.13 -13.59
C ALA A 232 -11.99 3.16 -13.31
N ARG A 233 -12.58 2.02 -12.90
CA ARG A 233 -14.02 1.95 -12.59
C ARG A 233 -14.40 2.62 -11.28
N PHE A 234 -13.49 2.66 -10.29
CA PHE A 234 -13.85 3.10 -8.95
C PHE A 234 -12.84 4.00 -8.23
N MET A 235 -11.60 4.06 -8.70
CA MET A 235 -10.59 4.96 -8.13
C MET A 235 -10.69 6.36 -8.72
N SER A 236 -10.57 7.39 -7.88
CA SER A 236 -10.54 8.80 -8.32
C SER A 236 -9.17 9.24 -8.84
N GLY A 237 -8.14 8.45 -8.59
CA GLY A 237 -6.77 8.65 -9.05
C GLY A 237 -5.94 7.39 -8.76
N PHE A 238 -4.78 7.26 -9.39
CA PHE A 238 -4.00 6.01 -9.37
C PHE A 238 -2.87 6.00 -8.33
N GLY A 239 -2.78 7.03 -7.51
CA GLY A 239 -1.77 7.15 -6.46
C GLY A 239 -0.39 7.56 -6.98
N ALA A 240 0.55 7.66 -6.05
CA ALA A 240 1.93 8.08 -6.34
C ALA A 240 2.96 6.95 -6.15
N MET A 241 2.50 5.70 -6.12
CA MET A 241 3.35 4.52 -6.11
C MET A 241 3.39 3.89 -7.47
N LEU A 242 4.58 3.65 -7.99
CA LEU A 242 4.80 2.83 -9.18
C LEU A 242 5.91 1.82 -8.89
N SER A 243 5.99 0.78 -9.69
CA SER A 243 7.13 -0.13 -9.73
C SER A 243 7.55 -0.37 -11.17
N PHE A 244 8.83 -0.60 -11.38
CA PHE A 244 9.35 -0.94 -12.71
C PHE A 244 10.46 -1.98 -12.60
N GLU A 245 10.66 -2.71 -13.68
CA GLU A 245 11.69 -3.75 -13.79
C GLU A 245 12.75 -3.28 -14.77
N THR A 246 14.01 -3.26 -14.33
CA THR A 246 15.14 -2.95 -15.21
C THR A 246 15.47 -4.13 -16.12
N THR A 247 16.06 -3.86 -17.29
CA THR A 247 16.70 -4.91 -18.09
C THR A 247 17.97 -5.42 -17.42
N GLY A 248 18.40 -6.66 -17.73
CA GLY A 248 19.63 -7.24 -17.20
C GLY A 248 19.47 -7.92 -15.82
N PRO A 249 20.56 -8.13 -15.08
CA PRO A 249 20.54 -8.85 -13.82
C PRO A 249 19.96 -8.01 -12.67
N GLY A 250 19.51 -8.68 -11.59
CA GLY A 250 18.89 -8.02 -10.43
C GLY A 250 19.80 -7.02 -9.72
N GLU A 251 21.11 -7.27 -9.68
CA GLU A 251 22.11 -6.36 -9.05
C GLU A 251 22.10 -4.98 -9.69
N ARG A 252 21.81 -4.91 -10.99
CA ARG A 252 21.67 -3.65 -11.69
C ARG A 252 20.56 -2.77 -11.11
N ALA A 253 19.46 -3.36 -10.67
CA ALA A 253 18.39 -2.60 -10.04
C ALA A 253 18.87 -1.90 -8.74
N THR A 254 19.76 -2.55 -7.97
CA THR A 254 20.42 -1.90 -6.81
C THR A 254 21.32 -0.75 -7.25
N GLU A 255 22.14 -0.97 -8.28
CA GLU A 255 23.04 0.07 -8.80
C GLU A 255 22.28 1.29 -9.33
N VAL A 256 21.10 1.09 -9.96
CA VAL A 256 20.23 2.21 -10.36
C VAL A 256 19.82 3.01 -9.13
N CYS A 257 19.34 2.35 -8.07
CA CYS A 257 18.96 3.05 -6.83
C CYS A 257 20.14 3.80 -6.16
N GLU A 258 21.36 3.27 -6.27
CA GLU A 258 22.55 3.87 -5.66
C GLU A 258 23.12 5.05 -6.47
N ARG A 259 22.72 5.21 -7.73
CA ARG A 259 23.23 6.25 -8.63
C ARG A 259 22.34 7.46 -8.76
N THR A 260 21.14 7.42 -8.20
CA THR A 260 20.31 8.62 -8.12
C THR A 260 20.88 9.58 -7.05
N GLU A 261 20.77 10.88 -7.35
CA GLU A 261 21.27 11.95 -6.48
C GLU A 261 20.12 12.71 -5.79
N LEU A 262 18.98 12.86 -6.47
CA LEU A 262 17.77 13.50 -5.94
C LEU A 262 16.83 12.48 -5.32
N ILE A 263 16.61 11.34 -5.99
CA ILE A 263 15.72 10.28 -5.53
C ILE A 263 16.45 9.46 -4.45
N ASN A 264 15.91 9.44 -3.24
CA ASN A 264 16.54 8.76 -2.11
C ASN A 264 16.45 7.23 -2.24
N HIS A 265 17.56 6.52 -2.06
CA HIS A 265 17.56 5.06 -1.92
C HIS A 265 17.13 4.70 -0.49
N ALA A 266 15.84 4.42 -0.28
CA ALA A 266 15.25 4.17 1.04
C ALA A 266 14.00 3.29 0.97
N THR A 267 13.74 2.57 2.09
CA THR A 267 12.58 1.68 2.24
C THR A 267 11.26 2.41 2.44
N SER A 268 11.27 3.63 2.97
CA SER A 268 10.07 4.41 3.27
C SER A 268 9.34 4.82 1.98
N LEU A 269 8.14 5.36 2.12
CA LEU A 269 7.31 5.80 1.01
C LEU A 269 6.27 6.83 1.45
N GLY A 270 5.68 7.55 0.49
CA GLY A 270 4.55 8.43 0.72
C GLY A 270 4.94 9.79 1.31
N GLY A 271 6.25 10.13 1.34
CA GLY A 271 6.75 11.44 1.69
C GLY A 271 6.59 12.47 0.58
N VAL A 272 6.94 13.72 0.87
CA VAL A 272 7.06 14.79 -0.14
C VAL A 272 8.29 14.57 -1.03
N GLU A 273 9.31 13.88 -0.50
CA GLU A 273 10.50 13.44 -1.18
C GLU A 273 10.30 12.10 -1.88
N SER A 274 10.88 11.96 -3.04
CA SER A 274 10.91 10.71 -3.83
C SER A 274 11.87 9.70 -3.22
N THR A 275 11.41 8.43 -3.14
CA THR A 275 12.23 7.32 -2.65
C THR A 275 12.09 6.10 -3.55
N MET A 276 13.15 5.33 -3.74
CA MET A 276 13.07 4.05 -4.44
C MET A 276 13.93 2.96 -3.81
N GLU A 277 13.55 1.71 -4.04
CA GLU A 277 14.23 0.55 -3.48
C GLU A 277 14.00 -0.70 -4.33
N ARG A 278 15.04 -1.50 -4.50
CA ARG A 278 14.93 -2.87 -5.03
C ARG A 278 14.28 -3.78 -3.99
N ARG A 279 13.14 -4.38 -4.34
CA ARG A 279 12.33 -5.13 -3.36
C ARG A 279 12.79 -6.56 -3.10
N ALA A 280 13.39 -7.23 -4.07
CA ALA A 280 13.86 -8.61 -3.92
C ALA A 280 14.99 -8.80 -2.89
N THR A 281 15.58 -7.72 -2.37
CA THR A 281 16.57 -7.77 -1.29
C THR A 281 15.96 -7.86 0.11
N ILE A 282 14.65 -7.65 0.22
CA ILE A 282 13.95 -7.65 1.51
C ILE A 282 13.56 -9.09 1.88
N PRO A 283 13.93 -9.57 3.08
CA PRO A 283 13.54 -10.90 3.54
C PRO A 283 12.02 -11.13 3.45
N GLY A 284 11.61 -12.29 2.91
CA GLY A 284 10.22 -12.65 2.70
C GLY A 284 9.64 -12.15 1.36
N GLN A 285 10.44 -11.48 0.53
CA GLN A 285 10.04 -11.02 -0.81
C GLN A 285 10.81 -11.70 -1.94
N GLU A 286 11.25 -12.92 -1.73
CA GLU A 286 12.03 -13.71 -2.70
C GLU A 286 11.26 -14.06 -3.99
N ARG A 287 9.90 -13.94 -3.96
CA ARG A 287 9.04 -14.14 -5.13
C ARG A 287 8.94 -12.92 -6.03
N ILE A 288 9.32 -11.74 -5.53
CA ILE A 288 9.28 -10.49 -6.29
C ILE A 288 10.36 -10.55 -7.38
N PRO A 289 10.07 -10.09 -8.61
CA PRO A 289 11.07 -10.07 -9.68
C PRO A 289 12.39 -9.43 -9.21
N PRO A 290 13.54 -10.08 -9.43
CA PRO A 290 14.82 -9.61 -8.88
C PRO A 290 15.26 -8.24 -9.42
N THR A 291 14.68 -7.81 -10.53
CA THR A 291 14.94 -6.51 -11.17
C THR A 291 13.94 -5.43 -10.80
N LEU A 292 12.95 -5.74 -9.94
CA LEU A 292 11.89 -4.81 -9.59
C LEU A 292 12.38 -3.74 -8.60
N ILE A 293 12.20 -2.50 -8.99
CA ILE A 293 12.36 -1.30 -8.17
C ILE A 293 10.96 -0.77 -7.84
N ARG A 294 10.65 -0.62 -6.55
CA ARG A 294 9.48 0.13 -6.11
C ARG A 294 9.86 1.58 -5.96
N PHE A 295 9.05 2.47 -6.54
CA PHE A 295 9.28 3.90 -6.54
C PHE A 295 8.08 4.64 -5.92
N SER A 296 8.33 5.36 -4.84
CA SER A 296 7.41 6.32 -4.22
C SER A 296 7.74 7.70 -4.78
N VAL A 297 6.86 8.22 -5.59
CA VAL A 297 7.06 9.52 -6.25
C VAL A 297 6.60 10.64 -5.32
N GLY A 298 7.45 11.65 -5.16
CA GLY A 298 7.23 12.82 -4.34
C GLY A 298 6.73 14.05 -5.13
N CYS A 299 6.94 15.21 -4.52
CA CYS A 299 6.41 16.49 -5.01
C CYS A 299 7.45 17.35 -5.75
N GLU A 300 8.64 16.85 -6.00
CA GLU A 300 9.75 17.54 -6.68
C GLU A 300 9.34 17.93 -8.12
N ASP A 301 10.20 18.66 -8.80
CA ASP A 301 10.00 18.92 -10.22
C ASP A 301 10.14 17.63 -11.04
N VAL A 302 9.21 17.36 -11.93
CA VAL A 302 9.18 16.09 -12.69
C VAL A 302 10.35 15.96 -13.65
N GLU A 303 10.85 17.08 -14.20
CA GLU A 303 12.01 17.06 -15.09
C GLU A 303 13.30 16.76 -14.34
N ASP A 304 13.44 17.28 -13.11
CA ASP A 304 14.57 16.95 -12.23
C ASP A 304 14.55 15.47 -11.84
N LEU A 305 13.36 14.94 -11.46
CA LEU A 305 13.18 13.52 -11.16
C LEU A 305 13.52 12.63 -12.38
N TRP A 306 13.05 13.04 -13.55
CA TRP A 306 13.33 12.29 -14.77
C TRP A 306 14.83 12.31 -15.13
N ALA A 307 15.45 13.48 -15.08
CA ALA A 307 16.88 13.61 -15.36
C ALA A 307 17.74 12.75 -14.45
N ASP A 308 17.39 12.70 -13.15
CA ASP A 308 18.08 11.87 -12.16
C ASP A 308 17.90 10.38 -12.44
N LEU A 309 16.68 9.95 -12.76
CA LEU A 309 16.37 8.55 -13.04
C LEU A 309 16.99 8.07 -14.36
N ASP A 310 16.87 8.86 -15.43
CA ASP A 310 17.38 8.56 -16.77
C ASP A 310 18.92 8.40 -16.76
N GLN A 311 19.64 9.33 -16.09
CA GLN A 311 21.09 9.22 -15.95
C GLN A 311 21.51 7.97 -15.20
N ALA A 312 20.76 7.57 -14.13
CA ALA A 312 21.06 6.36 -13.35
C ALA A 312 20.83 5.08 -14.18
N LEU A 313 19.75 5.03 -14.95
CA LEU A 313 19.44 3.94 -15.88
C LEU A 313 20.51 3.82 -16.98
N ASP A 314 20.91 4.93 -17.59
CA ASP A 314 21.92 4.95 -18.64
C ASP A 314 23.32 4.60 -18.13
N ALA A 315 23.71 5.11 -16.96
CA ALA A 315 25.03 4.84 -16.36
C ALA A 315 25.24 3.36 -16.01
N THR A 316 24.16 2.62 -15.72
CA THR A 316 24.19 1.21 -15.39
C THR A 316 23.97 0.27 -16.58
N SER A 317 23.77 0.82 -17.79
CA SER A 317 23.53 0.05 -19.01
C SER A 317 24.70 -0.87 -19.35
N ALA A 318 24.39 -2.11 -19.75
CA ALA A 318 25.39 -3.09 -20.19
C ALA A 318 26.21 -2.59 -21.40
N ARG A 319 25.67 -1.70 -22.23
CA ARG A 319 26.35 -1.12 -23.39
C ARG A 319 27.53 -0.21 -22.98
N ARG A 320 27.47 0.46 -21.84
CA ARG A 320 28.59 1.27 -21.33
C ARG A 320 29.68 0.43 -20.66
N ARG A 321 29.34 -0.73 -20.09
CA ARG A 321 30.33 -1.65 -19.44
C ARG A 321 31.23 -2.37 -20.46
N GLY A 322 30.81 -2.50 -21.73
CA GLY A 322 31.60 -3.13 -22.78
C GLY A 322 32.48 -2.16 -23.59
N ALA A 323 32.46 -0.87 -23.28
CA ALA A 323 33.18 0.18 -23.94
C ALA A 323 34.34 0.79 -23.14
N GLY A 324 34.68 0.19 -21.97
CA GLY A 324 35.75 0.62 -21.06
C GLY A 324 36.95 -0.34 -21.06
#